data_fbaf2cfb1df5cdc89a880049edc3c77d
#
_entry.id   fbaf2cfb1df5cdc89a880049edc3c77d
#
_cell.length_a   1.000
_cell.length_b   1.000
_cell.length_c   1.000
_cell.angle_alpha   90.00
_cell.angle_beta   90.00
_cell.angle_gamma   90.00
#
_symmetry.space_group_name_H-M   'P 1'
#
loop_
_entity.id
_entity.type
_entity.pdbx_description
1 polymer ?
#
loop_
_entity_poly.entity_id
_entity_poly.type
_entity_poly.pdbx_seq_one_letter_code
_entity_poly.pdbx_strand_id
1 'polypeptide(L)'
;MKIKKKLTIIIAIATFLLTISPLSAQTTANPVKAVEFYNRGVDRLSAGDYSGAIADFTQALQLEPKDADAYYNRGYAELVLGQYEQAIADYTQALTVNPNYVNALGNRCYVHYLTKKYEAAVEDCTKALALNGNFADFFIYRGNAKDDLGKHLEAIEDYTKALSLQGTRGQDRIFYNRALSYNRAGQQEMALRDYNESLKINANFAEAYHNRGLTYYKLGNREKAIADLEAAARLALSQGKQGTAAKSQSAVALIQGQKP
;
A
#
# COMPACT_ATOMS: atom_id res chain seq x y z
N MET A 1 3.37 -24.40 -24.36
CA MET A 1 2.48 -23.24 -24.34
C MET A 1 2.23 -22.80 -25.77
N LYS A 2 0.96 -22.85 -26.25
CA LYS A 2 0.62 -22.70 -27.68
C LYS A 2 0.54 -21.22 -28.03
N ILE A 3 1.41 -20.75 -28.93
CA ILE A 3 1.38 -19.40 -29.49
C ILE A 3 0.32 -19.38 -30.61
N LYS A 4 -0.75 -18.60 -30.44
CA LYS A 4 -1.72 -18.34 -31.50
C LYS A 4 -1.31 -17.09 -32.28
N LYS A 5 -0.86 -17.27 -33.52
CA LYS A 5 -0.68 -16.19 -34.49
C LYS A 5 -2.04 -15.72 -34.99
N LYS A 6 -2.34 -14.42 -34.90
CA LYS A 6 -3.38 -13.76 -35.68
C LYS A 6 -2.73 -12.82 -36.70
N LEU A 7 -2.92 -13.16 -37.95
CA LEU A 7 -2.53 -12.35 -39.10
C LEU A 7 -3.71 -11.42 -39.45
N THR A 8 -3.52 -10.11 -39.39
CA THR A 8 -4.53 -9.15 -39.88
C THR A 8 -3.96 -8.49 -41.13
N ILE A 9 -4.65 -8.73 -42.27
CA ILE A 9 -4.32 -8.13 -43.56
C ILE A 9 -5.09 -6.81 -43.65
N ILE A 10 -4.38 -5.71 -43.85
CA ILE A 10 -4.95 -4.42 -44.23
C ILE A 10 -4.56 -4.14 -45.66
N ILE A 11 -5.57 -4.06 -46.54
CA ILE A 11 -5.43 -3.62 -47.93
C ILE A 11 -5.64 -2.11 -47.94
N ALA A 12 -4.61 -1.36 -48.32
CA ALA A 12 -4.68 0.06 -48.61
C ALA A 12 -4.34 0.27 -50.06
N ILE A 13 -5.23 0.89 -50.84
CA ILE A 13 -5.02 1.30 -52.19
C ILE A 13 -4.31 2.65 -52.17
N ALA A 14 -3.14 2.71 -52.85
CA ALA A 14 -2.28 3.86 -52.95
C ALA A 14 -2.47 4.63 -54.24
N THR A 15 -2.26 5.93 -54.22
CA THR A 15 -1.72 6.68 -55.37
C THR A 15 -0.66 7.69 -54.89
N PHE A 16 0.56 7.38 -55.32
CA PHE A 16 1.62 8.23 -55.82
C PHE A 16 2.10 9.44 -54.98
N LEU A 17 3.25 9.27 -54.34
CA LEU A 17 4.44 10.12 -54.57
C LEU A 17 5.64 9.51 -53.79
N LEU A 18 6.68 9.19 -54.51
CA LEU A 18 7.96 8.68 -54.00
C LEU A 18 8.64 9.74 -53.13
N THR A 19 8.58 9.59 -51.83
CA THR A 19 9.65 10.05 -50.93
C THR A 19 10.14 8.83 -50.19
N ILE A 20 11.37 8.44 -50.44
CA ILE A 20 12.04 7.35 -49.71
C ILE A 20 12.28 7.85 -48.29
N SER A 21 11.31 7.61 -47.40
CA SER A 21 11.55 7.66 -45.98
C SER A 21 12.31 6.40 -45.55
N PRO A 22 13.32 6.51 -44.69
CA PRO A 22 14.03 5.31 -44.23
C PRO A 22 13.04 4.36 -43.61
N LEU A 23 13.04 3.13 -44.10
CA LEU A 23 12.34 1.99 -43.59
C LEU A 23 12.58 1.92 -42.05
N SER A 24 11.61 2.38 -41.29
CA SER A 24 11.63 2.14 -39.85
C SER A 24 11.74 0.63 -39.70
N ALA A 25 12.87 0.17 -39.18
CA ALA A 25 13.06 -1.24 -38.87
C ALA A 25 11.90 -1.65 -37.96
N GLN A 26 10.89 -2.33 -38.50
CA GLN A 26 9.97 -3.10 -37.73
C GLN A 26 10.84 -4.12 -37.00
N THR A 27 11.12 -3.86 -35.73
CA THR A 27 11.71 -4.85 -34.85
C THR A 27 10.73 -6.01 -34.82
N THR A 28 11.05 -7.06 -35.59
CA THR A 28 10.35 -8.34 -35.47
C THR A 28 10.47 -8.72 -34.01
N ALA A 29 9.31 -8.76 -33.30
CA ALA A 29 9.28 -9.17 -31.91
C ALA A 29 10.04 -10.47 -31.79
N ASN A 30 11.12 -10.47 -31.01
CA ASN A 30 11.87 -11.68 -30.71
C ASN A 30 11.42 -12.16 -29.32
N PRO A 31 10.44 -13.10 -29.25
CA PRO A 31 9.85 -13.51 -27.99
C PRO A 31 10.87 -14.18 -27.06
N VAL A 32 11.91 -14.80 -27.62
CA VAL A 32 13.01 -15.37 -26.82
C VAL A 32 13.75 -14.27 -26.07
N LYS A 33 14.06 -13.18 -26.77
CA LYS A 33 14.75 -12.03 -26.17
C LYS A 33 13.89 -11.27 -25.15
N ALA A 34 12.58 -11.20 -25.37
CA ALA A 34 11.66 -10.63 -24.38
C ALA A 34 11.68 -11.44 -23.08
N VAL A 35 11.63 -12.77 -23.17
CA VAL A 35 11.73 -13.67 -22.01
C VAL A 35 13.08 -13.55 -21.30
N GLU A 36 14.19 -13.40 -22.04
CA GLU A 36 15.51 -13.18 -21.46
C GLU A 36 15.57 -11.88 -20.63
N PHE A 37 15.06 -10.79 -21.16
CA PHE A 37 14.97 -9.52 -20.43
C PHE A 37 14.05 -9.64 -19.20
N TYR A 38 12.87 -10.25 -19.35
CA TYR A 38 11.95 -10.49 -18.24
C TYR A 38 12.61 -11.27 -17.10
N ASN A 39 13.23 -12.42 -17.40
CA ASN A 39 13.87 -13.25 -16.40
C ASN A 39 15.01 -12.50 -15.69
N ARG A 40 15.84 -11.77 -16.43
CA ARG A 40 16.90 -10.95 -15.85
C ARG A 40 16.34 -9.84 -14.97
N GLY A 41 15.22 -9.24 -15.35
CA GLY A 41 14.50 -8.28 -14.52
C GLY A 41 14.03 -8.88 -13.20
N VAL A 42 13.50 -10.11 -13.22
CA VAL A 42 13.10 -10.85 -12.01
C VAL A 42 14.31 -11.18 -11.12
N ASP A 43 15.42 -11.60 -11.71
CA ASP A 43 16.65 -11.86 -10.97
C ASP A 43 17.17 -10.60 -10.28
N ARG A 44 17.14 -9.46 -10.98
CA ARG A 44 17.51 -8.14 -10.42
C ARG A 44 16.58 -7.68 -9.31
N LEU A 45 15.26 -7.86 -9.46
CA LEU A 45 14.30 -7.62 -8.37
C LEU A 45 14.68 -8.40 -7.12
N SER A 46 14.98 -9.69 -7.28
CA SER A 46 15.34 -10.59 -6.18
C SER A 46 16.67 -10.17 -5.53
N ALA A 47 17.58 -9.58 -6.30
CA ALA A 47 18.85 -9.02 -5.83
C ALA A 47 18.72 -7.60 -5.23
N GLY A 48 17.53 -6.97 -5.29
CA GLY A 48 17.31 -5.59 -4.84
C GLY A 48 17.78 -4.51 -5.83
N ASP A 49 18.20 -4.88 -7.05
CA ASP A 49 18.54 -3.93 -8.12
C ASP A 49 17.26 -3.49 -8.85
N TYR A 50 16.46 -2.66 -8.18
CA TYR A 50 15.18 -2.19 -8.72
C TYR A 50 15.35 -1.34 -9.98
N SER A 51 16.38 -0.51 -10.06
CA SER A 51 16.64 0.31 -11.24
C SER A 51 17.03 -0.54 -12.46
N GLY A 52 17.88 -1.54 -12.27
CA GLY A 52 18.22 -2.49 -13.30
C GLY A 52 17.03 -3.34 -13.74
N ALA A 53 16.17 -3.73 -12.78
CA ALA A 53 14.94 -4.47 -13.08
C ALA A 53 13.98 -3.64 -13.95
N ILE A 54 13.77 -2.35 -13.65
CA ILE A 54 12.96 -1.44 -14.47
C ILE A 54 13.50 -1.36 -15.90
N ALA A 55 14.83 -1.25 -16.07
CA ALA A 55 15.43 -1.20 -17.40
C ALA A 55 15.16 -2.50 -18.20
N ASP A 56 15.28 -3.65 -17.56
CA ASP A 56 15.06 -4.95 -18.21
C ASP A 56 13.58 -5.19 -18.53
N PHE A 57 12.65 -4.92 -17.60
CA PHE A 57 11.24 -5.03 -17.90
C PHE A 57 10.80 -4.04 -19.01
N THR A 58 11.45 -2.87 -19.09
CA THR A 58 11.19 -1.92 -20.18
C THR A 58 11.61 -2.52 -21.52
N GLN A 59 12.75 -3.21 -21.59
CA GLN A 59 13.17 -3.91 -22.82
C GLN A 59 12.23 -5.09 -23.15
N ALA A 60 11.80 -5.84 -22.14
CA ALA A 60 10.81 -6.91 -22.33
C ALA A 60 9.51 -6.36 -22.92
N LEU A 61 8.98 -5.28 -22.36
CA LEU A 61 7.72 -4.64 -22.77
C LEU A 61 7.82 -3.96 -24.17
N GLN A 62 9.00 -3.52 -24.59
CA GLN A 62 9.22 -3.06 -25.97
C GLN A 62 9.06 -4.19 -26.99
N LEU A 63 9.38 -5.42 -26.60
CA LEU A 63 9.28 -6.61 -27.44
C LEU A 63 7.91 -7.30 -27.32
N GLU A 64 7.33 -7.32 -26.11
CA GLU A 64 6.03 -7.92 -25.80
C GLU A 64 5.15 -6.91 -25.01
N PRO A 65 4.49 -5.96 -25.71
CA PRO A 65 3.73 -4.88 -25.07
C PRO A 65 2.45 -5.32 -24.33
N LYS A 66 2.13 -6.60 -24.34
CA LYS A 66 0.94 -7.17 -23.67
C LYS A 66 1.31 -8.18 -22.59
N ASP A 67 2.47 -8.01 -21.99
CA ASP A 67 2.88 -8.81 -20.85
C ASP A 67 2.44 -8.15 -19.53
N ALA A 68 1.36 -8.66 -18.94
CA ALA A 68 0.82 -8.15 -17.67
C ALA A 68 1.79 -8.35 -16.51
N ASP A 69 2.57 -9.43 -16.51
CA ASP A 69 3.53 -9.72 -15.45
C ASP A 69 4.74 -8.79 -15.52
N ALA A 70 5.19 -8.43 -16.72
CA ALA A 70 6.27 -7.46 -16.90
C ALA A 70 5.84 -6.06 -16.41
N TYR A 71 4.63 -5.61 -16.74
CA TYR A 71 4.08 -4.36 -16.18
C TYR A 71 3.98 -4.43 -14.66
N TYR A 72 3.41 -5.50 -14.11
CA TYR A 72 3.27 -5.65 -12.67
C TYR A 72 4.63 -5.59 -11.94
N ASN A 73 5.62 -6.31 -12.43
CA ASN A 73 6.94 -6.37 -11.80
C ASN A 73 7.71 -5.03 -11.95
N ARG A 74 7.56 -4.32 -13.08
CA ARG A 74 8.13 -2.98 -13.24
C ARG A 74 7.47 -2.00 -12.28
N GLY A 75 6.15 -2.00 -12.20
CA GLY A 75 5.40 -1.19 -11.23
C GLY A 75 5.77 -1.50 -9.78
N TYR A 76 6.08 -2.75 -9.45
CA TYR A 76 6.58 -3.10 -8.13
C TYR A 76 7.97 -2.51 -7.85
N ALA A 77 8.90 -2.57 -8.80
CA ALA A 77 10.21 -1.93 -8.69
C ALA A 77 10.08 -0.41 -8.51
N GLU A 78 9.19 0.22 -9.27
CA GLU A 78 8.88 1.65 -9.19
C GLU A 78 8.28 2.02 -7.82
N LEU A 79 7.34 1.22 -7.31
CA LEU A 79 6.78 1.40 -5.96
C LEU A 79 7.87 1.39 -4.89
N VAL A 80 8.79 0.42 -4.94
CA VAL A 80 9.89 0.33 -3.96
C VAL A 80 10.81 1.54 -4.02
N LEU A 81 11.04 2.09 -5.22
CA LEU A 81 11.83 3.33 -5.41
C LEU A 81 11.04 4.62 -5.11
N GLY A 82 9.76 4.52 -4.70
CA GLY A 82 8.91 5.68 -4.43
C GLY A 82 8.43 6.41 -5.68
N GLN A 83 8.53 5.80 -6.86
CA GLN A 83 8.07 6.33 -8.13
C GLN A 83 6.57 6.01 -8.32
N TYR A 84 5.73 6.63 -7.49
CA TYR A 84 4.34 6.24 -7.33
C TYR A 84 3.47 6.43 -8.57
N GLU A 85 3.67 7.50 -9.33
CA GLU A 85 2.91 7.79 -10.55
C GLU A 85 3.19 6.76 -11.64
N GLN A 86 4.45 6.37 -11.78
CA GLN A 86 4.89 5.33 -12.72
C GLN A 86 4.30 3.97 -12.31
N ALA A 87 4.41 3.62 -11.03
CA ALA A 87 3.83 2.37 -10.51
C ALA A 87 2.32 2.28 -10.77
N ILE A 88 1.55 3.38 -10.56
CA ILE A 88 0.12 3.41 -10.88
C ILE A 88 -0.11 3.19 -12.38
N ALA A 89 0.69 3.81 -13.24
CA ALA A 89 0.58 3.65 -14.69
C ALA A 89 0.82 2.19 -15.09
N ASP A 90 1.86 1.57 -14.56
CA ASP A 90 2.21 0.19 -14.87
C ASP A 90 1.20 -0.83 -14.34
N TYR A 91 0.72 -0.68 -13.11
CA TYR A 91 -0.38 -1.52 -12.60
C TYR A 91 -1.66 -1.32 -13.44
N THR A 92 -1.90 -0.11 -13.95
CA THR A 92 -3.05 0.15 -14.84
C THR A 92 -2.89 -0.57 -16.17
N GLN A 93 -1.68 -0.61 -16.76
CA GLN A 93 -1.42 -1.40 -17.94
C GLN A 93 -1.54 -2.90 -17.68
N ALA A 94 -1.00 -3.40 -16.56
CA ALA A 94 -1.18 -4.79 -16.16
C ALA A 94 -2.66 -5.18 -16.08
N LEU A 95 -3.50 -4.31 -15.50
CA LEU A 95 -4.94 -4.50 -15.37
C LEU A 95 -5.71 -4.31 -16.70
N THR A 96 -5.16 -3.54 -17.63
CA THR A 96 -5.72 -3.45 -18.99
C THR A 96 -5.54 -4.76 -19.75
N VAL A 97 -4.40 -5.44 -19.53
CA VAL A 97 -4.11 -6.76 -20.12
C VAL A 97 -4.84 -7.89 -19.37
N ASN A 98 -4.81 -7.85 -18.05
CA ASN A 98 -5.46 -8.83 -17.17
C ASN A 98 -6.31 -8.11 -16.10
N PRO A 99 -7.61 -7.86 -16.35
CA PRO A 99 -8.50 -7.14 -15.41
C PRO A 99 -8.67 -7.82 -14.04
N ASN A 100 -8.39 -9.12 -13.94
CA ASN A 100 -8.51 -9.91 -12.72
C ASN A 100 -7.15 -10.16 -12.02
N TYR A 101 -6.15 -9.35 -12.30
CA TYR A 101 -4.84 -9.48 -11.68
C TYR A 101 -4.88 -8.97 -10.23
N VAL A 102 -5.19 -9.87 -9.30
CA VAL A 102 -5.43 -9.56 -7.88
C VAL A 102 -4.28 -8.77 -7.26
N ASN A 103 -3.01 -9.19 -7.52
CA ASN A 103 -1.85 -8.52 -6.95
C ASN A 103 -1.66 -7.09 -7.51
N ALA A 104 -1.95 -6.88 -8.80
CA ALA A 104 -1.87 -5.55 -9.42
C ALA A 104 -2.93 -4.60 -8.84
N LEU A 105 -4.16 -5.09 -8.62
CA LEU A 105 -5.22 -4.34 -7.93
C LEU A 105 -4.79 -3.98 -6.49
N GLY A 106 -4.27 -4.96 -5.73
CA GLY A 106 -3.86 -4.74 -4.35
C GLY A 106 -2.70 -3.75 -4.22
N ASN A 107 -1.68 -3.87 -5.08
CA ASN A 107 -0.55 -2.95 -5.06
C ASN A 107 -0.96 -1.54 -5.54
N ARG A 108 -1.82 -1.43 -6.56
CA ARG A 108 -2.34 -0.12 -6.99
C ARG A 108 -3.19 0.52 -5.92
N CYS A 109 -4.02 -0.24 -5.20
CA CYS A 109 -4.73 0.21 -4.00
C CYS A 109 -3.75 0.80 -2.98
N TYR A 110 -2.67 0.09 -2.67
CA TYR A 110 -1.66 0.57 -1.72
C TYR A 110 -1.02 1.89 -2.19
N VAL A 111 -0.64 1.99 -3.46
CA VAL A 111 -0.05 3.23 -4.01
C VAL A 111 -1.08 4.37 -4.03
N HIS A 112 -2.33 4.10 -4.34
CA HIS A 112 -3.40 5.09 -4.23
C HIS A 112 -3.56 5.59 -2.78
N TYR A 113 -3.49 4.69 -1.80
CA TYR A 113 -3.48 5.09 -0.38
C TYR A 113 -2.29 5.99 -0.04
N LEU A 114 -1.06 5.62 -0.44
CA LEU A 114 0.15 6.41 -0.20
C LEU A 114 0.08 7.82 -0.84
N THR A 115 -0.56 7.92 -2.00
CA THR A 115 -0.75 9.18 -2.73
C THR A 115 -2.04 9.91 -2.33
N LYS A 116 -2.70 9.47 -1.24
CA LYS A 116 -3.93 10.06 -0.67
C LYS A 116 -5.13 10.07 -1.62
N LYS A 117 -5.13 9.20 -2.62
CA LYS A 117 -6.27 8.96 -3.52
C LYS A 117 -7.17 7.88 -2.89
N TYR A 118 -7.78 8.21 -1.75
CA TYR A 118 -8.42 7.24 -0.87
C TYR A 118 -9.61 6.52 -1.51
N GLU A 119 -10.43 7.22 -2.29
CA GLU A 119 -11.56 6.60 -2.99
C GLU A 119 -11.09 5.55 -4.01
N ALA A 120 -10.05 5.87 -4.78
CA ALA A 120 -9.46 4.93 -5.74
C ALA A 120 -8.84 3.72 -5.01
N ALA A 121 -8.20 3.95 -3.85
CA ALA A 121 -7.68 2.86 -3.01
C ALA A 121 -8.81 1.94 -2.55
N VAL A 122 -9.93 2.47 -2.06
CA VAL A 122 -11.09 1.68 -1.64
C VAL A 122 -11.66 0.86 -2.81
N GLU A 123 -11.77 1.45 -4.00
CA GLU A 123 -12.27 0.78 -5.20
C GLU A 123 -11.38 -0.41 -5.59
N ASP A 124 -10.08 -0.19 -5.74
CA ASP A 124 -9.14 -1.23 -6.16
C ASP A 124 -9.03 -2.36 -5.14
N CYS A 125 -8.91 -2.04 -3.85
CA CYS A 125 -8.90 -3.06 -2.80
C CYS A 125 -10.22 -3.85 -2.74
N THR A 126 -11.36 -3.21 -2.98
CA THR A 126 -12.66 -3.90 -3.00
C THR A 126 -12.72 -4.90 -4.16
N LYS A 127 -12.23 -4.52 -5.35
CA LYS A 127 -12.12 -5.44 -6.49
C LYS A 127 -11.17 -6.60 -6.20
N ALA A 128 -9.99 -6.32 -5.64
CA ALA A 128 -9.03 -7.35 -5.27
C ALA A 128 -9.61 -8.36 -4.28
N LEU A 129 -10.27 -7.88 -3.23
CA LEU A 129 -10.89 -8.71 -2.19
C LEU A 129 -12.10 -9.49 -2.68
N ALA A 130 -12.83 -8.98 -3.68
CA ALA A 130 -13.92 -9.73 -4.33
C ALA A 130 -13.39 -10.92 -5.15
N LEU A 131 -12.20 -10.78 -5.75
CA LEU A 131 -11.53 -11.86 -6.48
C LEU A 131 -10.87 -12.87 -5.54
N ASN A 132 -10.24 -12.40 -4.47
CA ASN A 132 -9.63 -13.23 -3.44
C ASN A 132 -9.63 -12.53 -2.08
N GLY A 133 -10.50 -12.99 -1.19
CA GLY A 133 -10.68 -12.45 0.17
C GLY A 133 -9.65 -12.90 1.22
N ASN A 134 -8.55 -13.56 0.82
CA ASN A 134 -7.58 -14.12 1.79
C ASN A 134 -6.32 -13.24 1.98
N PHE A 135 -6.35 -11.99 1.55
CA PHE A 135 -5.24 -11.06 1.69
C PHE A 135 -5.50 -10.06 2.82
N ALA A 136 -4.87 -10.28 3.99
CA ALA A 136 -4.99 -9.39 5.15
C ALA A 136 -4.56 -7.96 4.80
N ASP A 137 -3.49 -7.78 4.02
CA ASP A 137 -2.95 -6.48 3.64
C ASP A 137 -3.97 -5.62 2.86
N PHE A 138 -4.78 -6.24 2.00
CA PHE A 138 -5.78 -5.48 1.23
C PHE A 138 -6.93 -4.99 2.11
N PHE A 139 -7.31 -5.75 3.14
CA PHE A 139 -8.23 -5.26 4.17
C PHE A 139 -7.61 -4.10 4.96
N ILE A 140 -6.32 -4.20 5.32
CA ILE A 140 -5.61 -3.13 6.05
C ILE A 140 -5.55 -1.85 5.20
N TYR A 141 -5.17 -1.94 3.92
CA TYR A 141 -5.09 -0.77 3.04
C TYR A 141 -6.45 -0.13 2.82
N ARG A 142 -7.50 -0.96 2.62
CA ARG A 142 -8.87 -0.46 2.47
C ARG A 142 -9.38 0.16 3.76
N GLY A 143 -9.11 -0.45 4.90
CA GLY A 143 -9.45 0.08 6.22
C GLY A 143 -8.78 1.42 6.48
N ASN A 144 -7.47 1.54 6.20
CA ASN A 144 -6.75 2.80 6.32
C ASN A 144 -7.38 3.90 5.44
N ALA A 145 -7.67 3.59 4.17
CA ALA A 145 -8.27 4.53 3.24
C ALA A 145 -9.68 4.96 3.68
N LYS A 146 -10.51 4.01 4.16
CA LYS A 146 -11.84 4.30 4.70
C LYS A 146 -11.77 5.17 5.96
N ASP A 147 -10.82 4.90 6.86
CA ASP A 147 -10.66 5.69 8.08
C ASP A 147 -10.27 7.14 7.76
N ASP A 148 -9.37 7.35 6.80
CA ASP A 148 -8.98 8.67 6.31
C ASP A 148 -10.12 9.41 5.57
N LEU A 149 -11.08 8.67 5.01
CA LEU A 149 -12.33 9.20 4.44
C LEU A 149 -13.42 9.47 5.51
N GLY A 150 -13.14 9.26 6.80
CA GLY A 150 -14.11 9.40 7.89
C GLY A 150 -15.10 8.24 8.04
N LYS A 151 -14.93 7.15 7.28
CA LYS A 151 -15.77 5.94 7.33
C LYS A 151 -15.28 4.98 8.41
N HIS A 152 -15.21 5.47 9.66
CA HIS A 152 -14.55 4.78 10.76
C HIS A 152 -15.14 3.41 11.07
N LEU A 153 -16.48 3.23 11.03
CA LEU A 153 -17.14 1.94 11.28
C LEU A 153 -16.78 0.90 10.20
N GLU A 154 -16.77 1.32 8.94
CA GLU A 154 -16.36 0.43 7.84
C GLU A 154 -14.86 0.05 7.92
N ALA A 155 -14.01 0.96 8.40
CA ALA A 155 -12.60 0.67 8.64
C ALA A 155 -12.41 -0.37 9.76
N ILE A 156 -13.19 -0.28 10.83
CA ILE A 156 -13.20 -1.26 11.93
C ILE A 156 -13.55 -2.66 11.40
N GLU A 157 -14.53 -2.78 10.51
CA GLU A 157 -14.89 -4.06 9.88
C GLU A 157 -13.70 -4.65 9.08
N ASP A 158 -13.02 -3.81 8.28
CA ASP A 158 -11.88 -4.24 7.50
C ASP A 158 -10.71 -4.70 8.39
N TYR A 159 -10.35 -3.95 9.43
CA TYR A 159 -9.31 -4.37 10.38
C TYR A 159 -9.69 -5.65 11.14
N THR A 160 -10.97 -5.79 11.50
CA THR A 160 -11.47 -7.01 12.15
C THR A 160 -11.32 -8.22 11.24
N LYS A 161 -11.63 -8.05 9.94
CA LYS A 161 -11.42 -9.10 8.95
C LYS A 161 -9.95 -9.43 8.76
N ALA A 162 -9.07 -8.43 8.67
CA ALA A 162 -7.63 -8.64 8.60
C ALA A 162 -7.11 -9.46 9.80
N LEU A 163 -7.52 -9.11 11.03
CA LEU A 163 -7.12 -9.83 12.25
C LEU A 163 -7.65 -11.27 12.31
N SER A 164 -8.75 -11.58 11.62
CA SER A 164 -9.31 -12.95 11.58
C SER A 164 -8.56 -13.90 10.63
N LEU A 165 -7.72 -13.39 9.74
CA LEU A 165 -6.97 -14.20 8.80
C LEU A 165 -5.72 -14.78 9.46
N GLN A 166 -5.44 -16.07 9.21
CA GLN A 166 -4.27 -16.74 9.76
C GLN A 166 -2.97 -16.14 9.19
N GLY A 167 -1.94 -16.09 10.03
CA GLY A 167 -0.62 -15.61 9.63
C GLY A 167 -0.52 -14.11 9.40
N THR A 168 -1.55 -13.33 9.75
CA THR A 168 -1.52 -11.87 9.65
C THR A 168 -0.35 -11.30 10.46
N ARG A 169 0.54 -10.58 9.78
CA ARG A 169 1.68 -9.90 10.38
C ARG A 169 1.31 -8.50 10.85
N GLY A 170 2.11 -7.94 11.77
CA GLY A 170 1.93 -6.57 12.23
C GLY A 170 0.62 -6.35 12.98
N GLN A 171 0.12 -7.37 13.69
CA GLN A 171 -1.14 -7.29 14.44
C GLN A 171 -1.16 -6.14 15.46
N ASP A 172 0.00 -5.81 16.04
CA ASP A 172 0.15 -4.65 16.92
C ASP A 172 -0.32 -3.36 16.24
N ARG A 173 0.06 -3.15 14.98
CA ARG A 173 -0.37 -1.98 14.19
C ARG A 173 -1.83 -2.06 13.76
N ILE A 174 -2.33 -3.25 13.46
CA ILE A 174 -3.75 -3.42 13.08
C ILE A 174 -4.65 -3.11 14.27
N PHE A 175 -4.34 -3.65 15.46
CA PHE A 175 -5.03 -3.28 16.69
C PHE A 175 -4.95 -1.78 16.98
N TYR A 176 -3.78 -1.18 16.82
CA TYR A 176 -3.60 0.25 16.99
C TYR A 176 -4.46 1.07 16.01
N ASN A 177 -4.48 0.74 14.73
CA ASN A 177 -5.28 1.44 13.73
C ASN A 177 -6.78 1.27 13.99
N ARG A 178 -7.22 0.04 14.36
CA ARG A 178 -8.62 -0.21 14.73
C ARG A 178 -9.02 0.58 15.99
N ALA A 179 -8.13 0.69 16.96
CA ALA A 179 -8.34 1.52 18.15
C ALA A 179 -8.51 3.00 17.81
N LEU A 180 -7.71 3.52 16.86
CA LEU A 180 -7.89 4.89 16.37
C LEU A 180 -9.28 5.09 15.74
N SER A 181 -9.71 4.15 14.91
CA SER A 181 -11.04 4.19 14.29
C SER A 181 -12.17 4.07 15.34
N TYR A 182 -12.01 3.22 16.35
CA TYR A 182 -12.94 3.18 17.49
C TYR A 182 -13.02 4.51 18.22
N ASN A 183 -11.89 5.17 18.50
CA ASN A 183 -11.88 6.48 19.14
C ASN A 183 -12.57 7.56 18.29
N ARG A 184 -12.38 7.55 16.98
CA ARG A 184 -13.01 8.47 16.04
C ARG A 184 -14.51 8.23 15.93
N ALA A 185 -14.92 6.96 16.04
CA ALA A 185 -16.33 6.53 16.08
C ALA A 185 -17.00 6.74 17.45
N GLY A 186 -16.30 7.30 18.47
CA GLY A 186 -16.85 7.52 19.80
C GLY A 186 -16.92 6.27 20.68
N GLN A 187 -16.24 5.18 20.34
CA GLN A 187 -16.25 3.89 21.05
C GLN A 187 -14.97 3.71 21.88
N GLN A 188 -14.79 4.55 22.91
CA GLN A 188 -13.55 4.68 23.67
C GLN A 188 -13.15 3.38 24.42
N GLU A 189 -14.10 2.65 24.97
CA GLU A 189 -13.85 1.40 25.69
C GLU A 189 -13.31 0.31 24.75
N MET A 190 -13.83 0.28 23.50
CA MET A 190 -13.32 -0.65 22.47
C MET A 190 -11.91 -0.23 22.04
N ALA A 191 -11.65 1.07 21.90
CA ALA A 191 -10.33 1.59 21.61
C ALA A 191 -9.30 1.19 22.69
N LEU A 192 -9.65 1.29 23.99
CA LEU A 192 -8.77 0.87 25.08
C LEU A 192 -8.43 -0.62 25.01
N ARG A 193 -9.41 -1.49 24.66
CA ARG A 193 -9.15 -2.93 24.49
C ARG A 193 -8.12 -3.17 23.40
N ASP A 194 -8.28 -2.54 22.26
CA ASP A 194 -7.38 -2.71 21.13
C ASP A 194 -6.00 -2.09 21.37
N TYR A 195 -5.89 -0.93 22.03
CA TYR A 195 -4.59 -0.42 22.47
C TYR A 195 -3.89 -1.38 23.43
N ASN A 196 -4.63 -2.04 24.32
CA ASN A 196 -4.06 -3.03 25.23
C ASN A 196 -3.51 -4.23 24.45
N GLU A 197 -4.24 -4.77 23.47
CA GLU A 197 -3.74 -5.86 22.63
C GLU A 197 -2.52 -5.42 21.79
N SER A 198 -2.55 -4.22 21.22
CA SER A 198 -1.41 -3.64 20.52
C SER A 198 -0.16 -3.59 21.41
N LEU A 199 -0.28 -3.06 22.63
CA LEU A 199 0.81 -2.90 23.60
C LEU A 199 1.27 -4.22 24.23
N LYS A 200 0.40 -5.22 24.31
CA LYS A 200 0.76 -6.58 24.72
C LYS A 200 1.69 -7.25 23.69
N ILE A 201 1.46 -7.00 22.40
CA ILE A 201 2.30 -7.50 21.31
C ILE A 201 3.58 -6.68 21.21
N ASN A 202 3.48 -5.35 21.30
CA ASN A 202 4.59 -4.41 21.15
C ASN A 202 4.62 -3.39 22.30
N ALA A 203 5.28 -3.75 23.40
CA ALA A 203 5.41 -2.91 24.57
C ALA A 203 6.23 -1.61 24.33
N ASN A 204 6.89 -1.47 23.17
CA ASN A 204 7.68 -0.29 22.82
C ASN A 204 6.96 0.65 21.85
N PHE A 205 5.63 0.52 21.70
CA PHE A 205 4.86 1.31 20.77
C PHE A 205 4.43 2.65 21.40
N ALA A 206 5.31 3.66 21.31
CA ALA A 206 5.11 4.97 21.94
C ALA A 206 3.80 5.64 21.54
N GLU A 207 3.41 5.56 20.25
CA GLU A 207 2.17 6.14 19.73
C GLU A 207 0.91 5.45 20.31
N ALA A 208 0.98 4.16 20.61
CA ALA A 208 -0.13 3.44 21.24
C ALA A 208 -0.33 3.88 22.69
N TYR A 209 0.75 4.04 23.48
CA TYR A 209 0.67 4.64 24.80
C TYR A 209 0.10 6.06 24.75
N HIS A 210 0.58 6.90 23.86
CA HIS A 210 0.09 8.28 23.70
C HIS A 210 -1.43 8.31 23.50
N ASN A 211 -1.93 7.56 22.51
CA ASN A 211 -3.35 7.58 22.16
C ASN A 211 -4.21 6.87 23.22
N ARG A 212 -3.71 5.82 23.89
CA ARG A 212 -4.40 5.20 25.03
C ARG A 212 -4.50 6.17 26.19
N GLY A 213 -3.44 6.91 26.49
CA GLY A 213 -3.44 7.96 27.52
C GLY A 213 -4.47 9.04 27.25
N LEU A 214 -4.55 9.53 26.01
CA LEU A 214 -5.60 10.48 25.62
C LEU A 214 -7.00 9.89 25.73
N THR A 215 -7.16 8.60 25.47
CA THR A 215 -8.45 7.90 25.61
C THR A 215 -8.82 7.77 27.09
N TYR A 216 -7.89 7.43 27.97
CA TYR A 216 -8.12 7.45 29.43
C TYR A 216 -8.54 8.84 29.92
N TYR A 217 -7.90 9.89 29.41
CA TYR A 217 -8.28 11.25 29.77
C TYR A 217 -9.71 11.60 29.37
N LYS A 218 -10.12 11.25 28.15
CA LYS A 218 -11.50 11.43 27.68
C LYS A 218 -12.53 10.70 28.57
N LEU A 219 -12.15 9.55 29.14
CA LEU A 219 -12.96 8.78 30.06
C LEU A 219 -12.83 9.20 31.53
N GLY A 220 -12.14 10.33 31.81
CA GLY A 220 -12.00 10.88 33.15
C GLY A 220 -10.92 10.22 34.02
N ASN A 221 -10.19 9.23 33.50
CA ASN A 221 -9.13 8.54 34.26
C ASN A 221 -7.80 9.29 34.10
N ARG A 222 -7.64 10.37 34.86
CA ARG A 222 -6.45 11.28 34.80
C ARG A 222 -5.16 10.55 35.18
N GLU A 223 -5.20 9.68 36.17
CA GLU A 223 -4.01 8.96 36.66
C GLU A 223 -3.42 8.06 35.58
N LYS A 224 -4.26 7.19 34.99
CA LYS A 224 -3.81 6.32 33.88
C LYS A 224 -3.41 7.12 32.64
N ALA A 225 -4.08 8.24 32.38
CA ALA A 225 -3.73 9.12 31.28
C ALA A 225 -2.31 9.66 31.41
N ILE A 226 -1.97 10.19 32.59
CA ILE A 226 -0.63 10.74 32.87
C ILE A 226 0.42 9.63 32.76
N ALA A 227 0.19 8.47 33.39
CA ALA A 227 1.12 7.35 33.36
C ALA A 227 1.45 6.89 31.92
N ASP A 228 0.43 6.75 31.07
CA ASP A 228 0.60 6.36 29.67
C ASP A 228 1.31 7.44 28.86
N LEU A 229 0.96 8.71 29.04
CA LEU A 229 1.59 9.81 28.32
C LEU A 229 3.06 10.00 28.70
N GLU A 230 3.42 9.79 29.96
CA GLU A 230 4.81 9.78 30.41
C GLU A 230 5.58 8.60 29.83
N ALA A 231 4.98 7.40 29.81
CA ALA A 231 5.57 6.23 29.15
C ALA A 231 5.80 6.49 27.66
N ALA A 232 4.80 7.07 26.97
CA ALA A 232 4.92 7.46 25.57
C ALA A 232 6.07 8.45 25.33
N ALA A 233 6.21 9.47 26.19
CA ALA A 233 7.28 10.46 26.08
C ALA A 233 8.65 9.82 26.24
N ARG A 234 8.84 8.98 27.26
CA ARG A 234 10.11 8.26 27.50
C ARG A 234 10.49 7.36 26.33
N LEU A 235 9.54 6.53 25.86
CA LEU A 235 9.77 5.64 24.72
C LEU A 235 10.05 6.41 23.43
N ALA A 236 9.31 7.48 23.16
CA ALA A 236 9.52 8.30 21.98
C ALA A 236 10.92 8.94 21.97
N LEU A 237 11.40 9.43 23.11
CA LEU A 237 12.76 9.98 23.24
C LEU A 237 13.82 8.91 22.96
N SER A 238 13.69 7.73 23.55
CA SER A 238 14.62 6.62 23.30
C SER A 238 14.66 6.15 21.85
N GLN A 239 13.58 6.39 21.11
CA GLN A 239 13.44 6.07 19.68
C GLN A 239 13.79 7.24 18.74
N GLY A 240 14.23 8.39 19.27
CA GLY A 240 14.51 9.59 18.48
C GLY A 240 13.26 10.30 17.91
N LYS A 241 12.06 9.92 18.37
CA LYS A 241 10.75 10.47 17.91
C LYS A 241 10.38 11.72 18.70
N GLN A 242 11.15 12.78 18.59
CA GLN A 242 11.00 14.00 19.39
C GLN A 242 9.59 14.63 19.28
N GLY A 243 8.96 14.58 18.10
CA GLY A 243 7.61 15.10 17.91
C GLY A 243 6.55 14.38 18.75
N THR A 244 6.59 13.06 18.85
CA THR A 244 5.70 12.26 19.71
C THR A 244 5.98 12.53 21.19
N ALA A 245 7.25 12.65 21.57
CA ALA A 245 7.64 12.97 22.93
C ALA A 245 7.08 14.33 23.39
N ALA A 246 7.30 15.38 22.59
CA ALA A 246 6.80 16.71 22.88
C ALA A 246 5.27 16.78 23.01
N LYS A 247 4.54 16.10 22.10
CA LYS A 247 3.07 16.01 22.17
C LYS A 247 2.62 15.34 23.48
N SER A 248 3.28 14.26 23.89
CA SER A 248 2.93 13.55 25.11
C SER A 248 3.22 14.38 26.36
N GLN A 249 4.36 15.06 26.43
CA GLN A 249 4.71 15.96 27.52
C GLN A 249 3.75 17.14 27.66
N SER A 250 3.38 17.76 26.51
CA SER A 250 2.38 18.84 26.50
C SER A 250 1.02 18.36 26.99
N ALA A 251 0.61 17.15 26.64
CA ALA A 251 -0.64 16.56 27.13
C ALA A 251 -0.59 16.32 28.65
N VAL A 252 0.52 15.83 29.20
CA VAL A 252 0.71 15.68 30.66
C VAL A 252 0.58 17.03 31.35
N ALA A 253 1.29 18.05 30.87
CA ALA A 253 1.24 19.39 31.47
C ALA A 253 -0.19 19.97 31.47
N LEU A 254 -0.91 19.80 30.36
CA LEU A 254 -2.32 20.22 30.25
C LEU A 254 -3.21 19.49 31.28
N ILE A 255 -3.07 18.19 31.42
CA ILE A 255 -3.86 17.38 32.36
C ILE A 255 -3.54 17.77 33.82
N GLN A 256 -2.30 18.11 34.14
CA GLN A 256 -1.89 18.53 35.47
C GLN A 256 -2.24 19.99 35.79
N GLY A 257 -2.75 20.76 34.83
CA GLY A 257 -3.08 22.16 35.00
C GLY A 257 -1.87 23.08 34.99
N GLN A 258 -0.72 22.61 34.49
CA GLN A 258 0.49 23.41 34.28
C GLN A 258 0.33 24.18 32.96
N LYS A 259 0.72 25.45 32.93
CA LYS A 259 0.81 26.18 31.64
C LYS A 259 1.88 25.51 30.77
N PRO A 260 1.59 25.23 29.48
CA PRO A 260 2.55 24.64 28.56
C PRO A 260 3.77 25.53 28.35
#